data_ead3600fabdc384aec6b1de2b615a870
#
_entry.id   ead3600fabdc384aec6b1de2b615a870
#
_cell.length_a   1.000
_cell.length_b   1.000
_cell.length_c   1.000
_cell.angle_alpha   90.00
_cell.angle_beta   90.00
_cell.angle_gamma   90.00
#
_symmetry.space_group_name_H-M   'P 1'
#
loop_
_entity.id
_entity.type
_entity.pdbx_description
1 polymer ?
#
loop_
_entity_poly.entity_id
_entity_poly.type
_entity_poly.pdbx_seq_one_letter_code
_entity_poly.pdbx_strand_id
1 'polypeptide(L)'
;MLEMNSAEEGGDSVPFNKVDDLIENESFFKRRKLYIIIGIAIILMIVLVVVLCVCLIPSSKKSDDSHITPDIIIYSKNNITLKVYSDNDDEEISFFSKEFNVDEAFNMTEKIIMYIDKIKYSFNKSMKLKKGEHKITYSFNDSIKSCSNMFKNCKKITEININLTNECINTNYMFSACSSLKSINIEQFDTSLVQNMEEMFSGCNSIEYIELNSLKTNSVTNMRRMFNGCKNLKSLDLHNLDTTYVTNMEEMFNECNSIKEIKFNENSNFKFQSRKFIPFDTYNVVNMYHIFFGCNSLKSIDVSNFVLY
;
A
#
# COMPACT_ATOMS: atom_id res chain seq x y z
N MET A 1 -14.79 60.86 70.59
CA MET A 1 -13.95 59.81 69.99
C MET A 1 -14.72 59.26 68.82
N LEU A 2 -14.32 59.72 67.69
CA LEU A 2 -14.91 59.33 66.39
C LEU A 2 -13.74 58.85 65.53
N GLU A 3 -13.74 57.54 65.26
CA GLU A 3 -12.79 56.94 64.30
C GLU A 3 -13.39 57.04 62.89
N MET A 4 -12.63 57.67 61.99
CA MET A 4 -12.94 57.74 60.58
C MET A 4 -12.36 56.51 59.90
N ASN A 5 -13.18 55.69 59.29
CA ASN A 5 -12.76 54.64 58.35
C ASN A 5 -12.51 55.26 56.98
N SER A 6 -11.26 55.10 56.49
CA SER A 6 -10.89 55.38 55.14
C SER A 6 -11.13 54.16 54.26
N ALA A 7 -11.96 54.30 53.23
CA ALA A 7 -12.15 53.29 52.18
C ALA A 7 -10.94 53.28 51.24
N GLU A 8 -10.24 52.18 51.14
CA GLU A 8 -9.23 51.89 50.08
C GLU A 8 -9.94 51.39 48.83
N GLU A 9 -9.85 52.13 47.76
CA GLU A 9 -10.17 51.68 46.41
C GLU A 9 -9.09 50.72 45.94
N GLY A 10 -9.45 49.38 45.90
CA GLY A 10 -8.63 48.36 45.27
C GLY A 10 -8.75 48.36 43.75
N GLY A 11 -7.83 49.01 43.09
CA GLY A 11 -7.68 48.82 41.64
C GLY A 11 -6.99 47.50 41.37
N ASP A 12 -7.71 46.56 40.73
CA ASP A 12 -7.16 45.29 40.25
C ASP A 12 -6.16 45.55 39.12
N SER A 13 -4.86 45.62 39.48
CA SER A 13 -3.77 45.57 38.49
C SER A 13 -3.56 44.17 37.98
N VAL A 14 -3.86 43.92 36.70
CA VAL A 14 -3.58 42.65 36.05
C VAL A 14 -2.06 42.46 35.99
N PRO A 15 -1.52 41.29 36.47
CA PRO A 15 -0.08 41.04 36.44
C PRO A 15 0.49 41.07 35.01
N PHE A 16 1.65 41.69 34.84
CA PHE A 16 2.32 41.92 33.56
C PHE A 16 2.44 40.63 32.71
N ASN A 17 2.64 39.45 33.33
CA ASN A 17 2.73 38.16 32.69
C ASN A 17 1.45 37.71 31.96
N LYS A 18 0.28 38.23 32.32
CA LYS A 18 -0.99 37.90 31.65
C LYS A 18 -1.22 38.71 30.38
N VAL A 19 -0.58 39.86 30.26
CA VAL A 19 -0.68 40.71 29.07
C VAL A 19 0.15 40.15 27.92
N ASP A 20 1.31 39.59 28.20
CA ASP A 20 2.18 38.97 27.19
C ASP A 20 1.55 37.68 26.63
N ASP A 21 0.92 36.86 27.46
CA ASP A 21 0.17 35.65 27.03
C ASP A 21 -1.03 35.99 26.12
N LEU A 22 -1.68 37.15 26.36
CA LEU A 22 -2.81 37.59 25.53
C LEU A 22 -2.32 38.12 24.16
N ILE A 23 -1.18 38.81 24.12
CA ILE A 23 -0.57 39.34 22.89
C ILE A 23 -0.03 38.19 22.02
N GLU A 24 0.61 37.18 22.60
CA GLU A 24 1.05 35.99 21.88
C GLU A 24 -0.13 35.19 21.31
N ASN A 25 -1.19 34.99 22.08
CA ASN A 25 -2.38 34.33 21.60
C ASN A 25 -3.06 35.08 20.41
N GLU A 26 -3.17 36.42 20.49
CA GLU A 26 -3.76 37.20 19.39
C GLU A 26 -2.91 37.12 18.11
N SER A 27 -1.60 37.15 18.22
CA SER A 27 -0.67 37.00 17.09
C SER A 27 -0.75 35.60 16.47
N PHE A 28 -0.89 34.56 17.29
CA PHE A 28 -1.05 33.17 16.87
C PHE A 28 -2.36 32.95 16.11
N PHE A 29 -3.50 33.50 16.62
CA PHE A 29 -4.78 33.41 15.94
C PHE A 29 -4.81 34.23 14.63
N LYS A 30 -4.15 35.38 14.56
CA LYS A 30 -4.01 36.16 13.31
C LYS A 30 -3.20 35.41 12.27
N ARG A 31 -2.09 34.78 12.64
CA ARG A 31 -1.27 33.95 11.74
C ARG A 31 -2.07 32.73 11.24
N ARG A 32 -2.79 32.03 12.12
CA ARG A 32 -3.61 30.88 11.76
C ARG A 32 -4.74 31.25 10.79
N LYS A 33 -5.43 32.37 10.99
CA LYS A 33 -6.40 32.90 10.03
C LYS A 33 -5.78 33.22 8.68
N LEU A 34 -4.59 33.81 8.66
CA LEU A 34 -3.86 34.13 7.44
C LEU A 34 -3.51 32.84 6.65
N TYR A 35 -3.01 31.79 7.30
CA TYR A 35 -2.72 30.51 6.65
C TYR A 35 -3.97 29.83 6.08
N ILE A 36 -5.10 29.92 6.77
CA ILE A 36 -6.39 29.40 6.27
C ILE A 36 -6.82 30.17 5.02
N ILE A 37 -6.72 31.51 5.03
CA ILE A 37 -7.07 32.35 3.88
C ILE A 37 -6.14 32.04 2.68
N ILE A 38 -4.84 31.90 2.90
CA ILE A 38 -3.88 31.55 1.86
C ILE A 38 -4.20 30.14 1.30
N GLY A 39 -4.51 29.17 2.16
CA GLY A 39 -4.89 27.82 1.76
C GLY A 39 -6.14 27.82 0.87
N ILE A 40 -7.18 28.58 1.26
CA ILE A 40 -8.40 28.73 0.47
C ILE A 40 -8.12 29.41 -0.87
N ALA A 41 -7.27 30.46 -0.89
CA ALA A 41 -6.90 31.16 -2.12
C ALA A 41 -6.15 30.23 -3.10
N ILE A 42 -5.24 29.37 -2.60
CA ILE A 42 -4.53 28.38 -3.42
C ILE A 42 -5.52 27.36 -4.01
N ILE A 43 -6.46 26.86 -3.21
CA ILE A 43 -7.49 25.92 -3.69
C ILE A 43 -8.35 26.59 -4.77
N LEU A 44 -8.78 27.82 -4.57
CA LEU A 44 -9.57 28.58 -5.57
C LEU A 44 -8.78 28.80 -6.85
N MET A 45 -7.49 29.10 -6.78
CA MET A 45 -6.62 29.23 -7.94
C MET A 45 -6.50 27.91 -8.72
N ILE A 46 -6.33 26.79 -8.01
CA ILE A 46 -6.29 25.46 -8.65
C ILE A 46 -7.62 25.14 -9.34
N VAL A 47 -8.75 25.39 -8.68
CA VAL A 47 -10.08 25.20 -9.26
C VAL A 47 -10.29 26.11 -10.49
N LEU A 48 -9.85 27.37 -10.43
CA LEU A 48 -9.93 28.31 -11.56
C LEU A 48 -9.10 27.84 -12.75
N VAL A 49 -7.88 27.34 -12.52
CA VAL A 49 -7.01 26.77 -13.57
C VAL A 49 -7.66 25.56 -14.20
N VAL A 50 -8.23 24.65 -13.40
CA VAL A 50 -8.93 23.45 -13.91
C VAL A 50 -10.17 23.87 -14.74
N VAL A 51 -10.96 24.84 -14.26
CA VAL A 51 -12.15 25.34 -14.99
C VAL A 51 -11.73 26.02 -16.30
N LEU A 52 -10.67 26.86 -16.29
CA LEU A 52 -10.14 27.48 -17.50
C LEU A 52 -9.62 26.46 -18.50
N CYS A 53 -8.92 25.41 -18.03
CA CYS A 53 -8.48 24.31 -18.90
C CYS A 53 -9.66 23.56 -19.55
N VAL A 54 -10.77 23.38 -18.81
CA VAL A 54 -11.97 22.71 -19.33
C VAL A 54 -12.76 23.63 -20.28
N CYS A 55 -12.81 24.96 -20.01
CA CYS A 55 -13.56 25.92 -20.82
C CYS A 55 -12.82 26.36 -22.11
N LEU A 56 -11.49 26.16 -22.19
CA LEU A 56 -10.68 26.48 -23.35
C LEU A 56 -10.57 25.34 -24.37
N ILE A 57 -11.26 24.22 -24.15
CA ILE A 57 -11.40 23.17 -25.17
C ILE A 57 -12.42 23.64 -26.20
N PRO A 58 -12.03 24.01 -27.42
CA PRO A 58 -12.98 24.46 -28.43
C PRO A 58 -13.88 23.29 -28.81
N SER A 59 -15.19 23.49 -28.75
CA SER A 59 -16.17 22.58 -29.33
C SER A 59 -16.03 22.61 -30.86
N SER A 60 -15.12 21.82 -31.42
CA SER A 60 -14.97 21.69 -32.85
C SER A 60 -15.97 20.70 -33.42
N LYS A 61 -16.74 21.21 -34.38
CA LYS A 61 -17.60 20.45 -35.30
C LYS A 61 -16.80 19.35 -35.99
N LYS A 62 -17.50 18.21 -36.24
CA LYS A 62 -17.04 17.11 -37.08
C LYS A 62 -16.45 17.62 -38.37
N SER A 63 -15.21 17.25 -38.66
CA SER A 63 -14.65 16.99 -39.99
C SER A 63 -13.70 15.80 -39.85
N ASP A 64 -13.90 14.83 -40.72
CA ASP A 64 -13.04 13.67 -40.90
C ASP A 64 -11.59 14.13 -41.16
N ASP A 65 -10.71 13.81 -40.21
CA ASP A 65 -9.30 13.55 -40.47
C ASP A 65 -8.68 12.88 -39.21
N SER A 66 -8.03 11.78 -39.48
CA SER A 66 -7.41 10.88 -38.50
C SER A 66 -6.17 11.51 -37.85
N HIS A 67 -6.37 12.43 -36.88
CA HIS A 67 -5.38 12.77 -35.89
C HIS A 67 -5.84 12.21 -34.52
N ILE A 68 -5.23 11.06 -34.14
CA ILE A 68 -5.36 10.49 -32.81
C ILE A 68 -4.72 11.50 -31.86
N THR A 69 -5.54 12.36 -31.26
CA THR A 69 -5.16 13.06 -30.02
C THR A 69 -4.92 11.96 -28.98
N PRO A 70 -3.81 11.99 -28.22
CA PRO A 70 -3.66 11.01 -27.15
C PRO A 70 -4.77 11.27 -26.15
N ASP A 71 -5.76 10.39 -26.12
CA ASP A 71 -6.80 10.40 -25.10
C ASP A 71 -6.09 10.42 -23.73
N ILE A 72 -6.37 11.42 -22.91
CA ILE A 72 -5.96 11.42 -21.51
C ILE A 72 -6.73 10.27 -20.88
N ILE A 73 -6.06 9.13 -20.73
CA ILE A 73 -6.65 7.96 -20.09
C ILE A 73 -6.79 8.30 -18.61
N ILE A 74 -8.00 8.64 -18.18
CA ILE A 74 -8.34 8.83 -16.76
C ILE A 74 -8.65 7.45 -16.21
N TYR A 75 -7.70 6.88 -15.47
CA TYR A 75 -7.93 5.63 -14.75
C TYR A 75 -8.87 5.89 -13.56
N SER A 76 -9.73 4.92 -13.26
CA SER A 76 -10.52 4.95 -12.02
C SER A 76 -9.58 4.94 -10.80
N LYS A 77 -10.12 5.30 -9.62
CA LYS A 77 -9.38 5.28 -8.35
C LYS A 77 -8.81 3.88 -8.06
N ASN A 78 -9.55 2.82 -8.43
CA ASN A 78 -9.10 1.45 -8.33
C ASN A 78 -8.47 1.00 -9.66
N ASN A 79 -7.17 0.77 -9.67
CA ASN A 79 -6.47 0.28 -10.83
C ASN A 79 -5.26 -0.58 -10.46
N ILE A 80 -4.88 -1.45 -11.38
CA ILE A 80 -3.67 -2.26 -11.31
C ILE A 80 -2.90 -2.08 -12.60
N THR A 81 -1.63 -1.76 -12.50
CA THR A 81 -0.72 -1.69 -13.64
C THR A 81 0.34 -2.77 -13.54
N LEU A 82 0.52 -3.50 -14.61
CA LEU A 82 1.53 -4.55 -14.76
C LEU A 82 2.51 -4.16 -15.86
N LYS A 83 3.78 -4.51 -15.69
CA LYS A 83 4.71 -4.68 -16.79
C LYS A 83 4.95 -6.17 -17.00
N VAL A 84 4.89 -6.60 -18.22
CA VAL A 84 5.15 -7.98 -18.63
C VAL A 84 6.19 -7.98 -19.75
N TYR A 85 6.93 -9.08 -19.86
CA TYR A 85 7.89 -9.26 -20.94
C TYR A 85 7.55 -10.52 -21.75
N SER A 86 7.42 -10.36 -23.06
CA SER A 86 7.28 -11.46 -24.02
C SER A 86 8.61 -11.76 -24.67
N ASP A 87 9.05 -13.01 -24.60
CA ASP A 87 10.34 -13.45 -25.16
C ASP A 87 10.25 -13.62 -26.69
N ASN A 88 9.06 -13.92 -27.20
CA ASN A 88 8.81 -14.23 -28.60
C ASN A 88 7.55 -13.52 -29.11
N ASP A 89 7.44 -13.35 -30.43
CA ASP A 89 6.22 -12.90 -31.08
C ASP A 89 5.11 -13.94 -30.87
N ASP A 90 3.89 -13.43 -30.66
CA ASP A 90 2.66 -14.21 -30.44
C ASP A 90 2.72 -15.16 -29.23
N GLU A 91 3.59 -14.87 -28.24
CA GLU A 91 3.63 -15.60 -26.98
C GLU A 91 2.35 -15.31 -26.17
N GLU A 92 1.70 -16.38 -25.68
CA GLU A 92 0.55 -16.26 -24.79
C GLU A 92 1.01 -15.85 -23.40
N ILE A 93 0.71 -14.62 -23.00
CA ILE A 93 1.09 -14.06 -21.70
C ILE A 93 -0.13 -14.04 -20.78
N SER A 94 -0.03 -14.69 -19.61
CA SER A 94 -1.06 -14.62 -18.58
C SER A 94 -0.86 -13.39 -17.74
N PHE A 95 -1.90 -12.58 -17.61
CA PHE A 95 -1.98 -11.37 -16.78
C PHE A 95 -2.69 -11.63 -15.46
N PHE A 96 -3.64 -12.54 -15.46
CA PHE A 96 -4.31 -13.07 -14.27
C PHE A 96 -4.18 -14.59 -14.24
N SER A 97 -4.20 -15.14 -13.04
CA SER A 97 -4.25 -16.57 -12.83
C SER A 97 -5.50 -17.20 -13.43
N LYS A 98 -5.37 -18.42 -13.93
CA LYS A 98 -6.54 -19.24 -14.31
C LYS A 98 -7.44 -19.53 -13.12
N GLU A 99 -6.85 -19.63 -11.92
CA GLU A 99 -7.52 -19.90 -10.64
C GLU A 99 -8.22 -18.65 -10.06
N PHE A 100 -7.91 -17.45 -10.57
CA PHE A 100 -8.55 -16.22 -10.09
C PHE A 100 -10.02 -16.20 -10.48
N ASN A 101 -10.89 -16.21 -9.47
CA ASN A 101 -12.33 -16.14 -9.68
C ASN A 101 -12.77 -14.67 -9.82
N VAL A 102 -12.99 -14.25 -11.05
CA VAL A 102 -13.35 -12.87 -11.39
C VAL A 102 -14.75 -12.54 -10.86
N ASP A 103 -15.68 -13.48 -10.92
CA ASP A 103 -17.09 -13.28 -10.51
C ASP A 103 -17.21 -13.17 -8.98
N GLU A 104 -16.36 -13.88 -8.24
CA GLU A 104 -16.26 -13.74 -6.78
C GLU A 104 -15.59 -12.43 -6.36
N ALA A 105 -14.55 -12.01 -7.10
CA ALA A 105 -13.80 -10.81 -6.82
C ALA A 105 -14.58 -9.54 -7.17
N PHE A 106 -15.34 -9.57 -8.25
CA PHE A 106 -16.15 -8.48 -8.79
C PHE A 106 -17.59 -8.93 -8.98
N ASN A 107 -18.54 -8.05 -8.71
CA ASN A 107 -19.94 -8.38 -8.93
C ASN A 107 -20.32 -8.58 -10.41
N MET A 108 -19.46 -8.15 -11.35
CA MET A 108 -19.61 -8.39 -12.82
C MET A 108 -18.32 -8.02 -13.57
N THR A 109 -17.93 -8.84 -14.57
CA THR A 109 -16.76 -8.63 -15.42
C THR A 109 -16.88 -7.41 -16.35
N GLU A 110 -18.09 -6.98 -16.69
CA GLU A 110 -18.36 -5.83 -17.57
C GLU A 110 -17.83 -4.49 -17.05
N LYS A 111 -17.45 -4.45 -15.77
CA LYS A 111 -16.93 -3.24 -15.10
C LYS A 111 -15.42 -3.12 -15.13
N ILE A 112 -14.71 -4.08 -15.74
CA ILE A 112 -13.26 -4.07 -15.84
C ILE A 112 -12.87 -3.50 -17.21
N ILE A 113 -12.10 -2.41 -17.20
CA ILE A 113 -11.53 -1.83 -18.42
C ILE A 113 -10.06 -2.22 -18.46
N MET A 114 -9.61 -2.78 -19.58
CA MET A 114 -8.23 -3.18 -19.81
C MET A 114 -7.59 -2.32 -20.90
N TYR A 115 -6.34 -1.92 -20.66
CA TYR A 115 -5.49 -1.27 -21.65
C TYR A 115 -4.19 -2.05 -21.79
N ILE A 116 -3.70 -2.24 -23.01
CA ILE A 116 -2.36 -2.73 -23.33
C ILE A 116 -1.68 -1.65 -24.14
N ASP A 117 -0.55 -1.14 -23.67
CA ASP A 117 0.22 -0.06 -24.32
C ASP A 117 -0.66 1.13 -24.72
N LYS A 118 -1.59 1.50 -23.83
CA LYS A 118 -2.60 2.57 -23.96
C LYS A 118 -3.76 2.26 -24.93
N ILE A 119 -3.78 1.13 -25.59
CA ILE A 119 -4.90 0.70 -26.45
C ILE A 119 -5.92 -0.04 -25.61
N LYS A 120 -7.20 0.32 -25.72
CA LYS A 120 -8.29 -0.29 -24.97
C LYS A 120 -8.68 -1.65 -25.54
N TYR A 121 -8.86 -2.63 -24.66
CA TYR A 121 -9.31 -3.99 -24.97
C TYR A 121 -10.48 -4.39 -24.09
N SER A 122 -11.22 -5.40 -24.51
CA SER A 122 -12.11 -6.13 -23.59
C SER A 122 -11.30 -6.88 -22.56
N PHE A 123 -11.86 -7.05 -21.35
CA PHE A 123 -11.16 -7.79 -20.30
C PHE A 123 -10.77 -9.19 -20.77
N ASN A 124 -9.53 -9.55 -20.55
CA ASN A 124 -9.00 -10.89 -20.78
C ASN A 124 -7.94 -11.21 -19.72
N LYS A 125 -7.83 -12.47 -19.32
CA LYS A 125 -6.81 -12.96 -18.37
C LYS A 125 -5.46 -13.22 -19.01
N SER A 126 -5.43 -13.44 -20.33
CA SER A 126 -4.22 -13.67 -21.11
C SER A 126 -4.39 -13.17 -22.53
N MET A 127 -3.31 -12.84 -23.19
CA MET A 127 -3.31 -12.49 -24.62
C MET A 127 -1.97 -12.86 -25.26
N LYS A 128 -1.99 -13.06 -26.57
CA LYS A 128 -0.78 -13.15 -27.38
C LYS A 128 -0.20 -11.76 -27.57
N LEU A 129 1.05 -11.59 -27.18
CA LEU A 129 1.78 -10.34 -27.32
C LEU A 129 2.97 -10.51 -28.28
N LYS A 130 3.41 -9.41 -28.88
CA LYS A 130 4.66 -9.37 -29.62
C LYS A 130 5.85 -9.43 -28.66
N LYS A 131 7.02 -9.79 -29.16
CA LYS A 131 8.26 -9.75 -28.39
C LYS A 131 8.52 -8.34 -27.86
N GLY A 132 8.85 -8.27 -26.57
CA GLY A 132 9.21 -7.03 -25.88
C GLY A 132 8.48 -6.79 -24.57
N GLU A 133 8.66 -5.59 -24.04
CA GLU A 133 7.98 -5.13 -22.82
C GLU A 133 6.62 -4.53 -23.18
N HIS A 134 5.61 -4.88 -22.37
CA HIS A 134 4.24 -4.35 -22.51
C HIS A 134 3.74 -3.86 -21.16
N LYS A 135 2.98 -2.76 -21.21
CA LYS A 135 2.30 -2.20 -20.04
C LYS A 135 0.81 -2.51 -20.10
N ILE A 136 0.32 -3.28 -19.14
CA ILE A 136 -1.09 -3.62 -19.00
C ILE A 136 -1.66 -2.81 -17.83
N THR A 137 -2.80 -2.16 -18.05
CA THR A 137 -3.52 -1.46 -16.98
C THR A 137 -4.96 -1.92 -16.91
N TYR A 138 -5.37 -2.36 -15.75
CA TYR A 138 -6.76 -2.65 -15.40
C TYR A 138 -7.32 -1.52 -14.57
N SER A 139 -8.51 -1.07 -14.92
CA SER A 139 -9.27 -0.04 -14.22
C SER A 139 -10.60 -0.64 -13.78
N PHE A 140 -10.92 -0.49 -12.49
CA PHE A 140 -12.08 -1.10 -11.87
C PHE A 140 -13.01 -0.01 -11.35
N ASN A 141 -14.30 -0.09 -11.71
CA ASN A 141 -15.29 0.89 -11.22
C ASN A 141 -15.79 0.56 -9.81
N ASP A 142 -15.65 -0.70 -9.40
CA ASP A 142 -16.06 -1.19 -8.09
C ASP A 142 -14.85 -1.59 -7.23
N SER A 143 -15.08 -1.81 -5.93
CA SER A 143 -14.11 -2.39 -5.01
C SER A 143 -13.91 -3.89 -5.26
N ILE A 144 -12.72 -4.39 -4.96
CA ILE A 144 -12.37 -5.81 -5.07
C ILE A 144 -12.51 -6.45 -3.69
N LYS A 145 -13.35 -7.47 -3.57
CA LYS A 145 -13.59 -8.18 -2.31
C LYS A 145 -12.55 -9.27 -2.01
N SER A 146 -12.01 -9.90 -3.04
CA SER A 146 -11.00 -10.95 -2.90
C SER A 146 -9.94 -10.82 -3.98
N CYS A 147 -8.67 -10.78 -3.57
CA CYS A 147 -7.51 -10.82 -4.45
C CYS A 147 -6.85 -12.21 -4.46
N SER A 148 -7.54 -13.23 -3.90
CA SER A 148 -7.03 -14.59 -3.82
C SER A 148 -6.63 -15.12 -5.20
N ASN A 149 -5.42 -15.67 -5.32
CA ASN A 149 -4.85 -16.21 -6.56
C ASN A 149 -4.74 -15.21 -7.73
N MET A 150 -4.95 -13.91 -7.55
CA MET A 150 -5.11 -12.96 -8.67
C MET A 150 -4.02 -13.08 -9.72
N PHE A 151 -2.75 -13.11 -9.33
CA PHE A 151 -1.59 -13.21 -10.23
C PHE A 151 -0.82 -14.52 -10.08
N LYS A 152 -1.36 -15.51 -9.37
CA LYS A 152 -0.69 -16.79 -9.15
C LYS A 152 -0.21 -17.40 -10.48
N ASN A 153 1.05 -17.83 -10.53
CA ASN A 153 1.69 -18.39 -11.71
C ASN A 153 1.84 -17.44 -12.92
N CYS A 154 1.64 -16.13 -12.77
CA CYS A 154 1.87 -15.17 -13.85
C CYS A 154 3.38 -14.88 -13.99
N LYS A 155 4.11 -15.83 -14.57
CA LYS A 155 5.58 -15.88 -14.59
C LYS A 155 6.25 -14.80 -15.46
N LYS A 156 5.51 -14.08 -16.30
CA LYS A 156 6.03 -13.04 -17.21
C LYS A 156 5.84 -11.63 -16.68
N ILE A 157 5.18 -11.48 -15.53
CA ILE A 157 5.04 -10.18 -14.86
C ILE A 157 6.37 -9.81 -14.23
N THR A 158 6.90 -8.63 -14.57
CA THR A 158 8.17 -8.11 -14.05
C THR A 158 7.98 -7.01 -13.03
N GLU A 159 6.91 -6.21 -13.14
CA GLU A 159 6.56 -5.15 -12.20
C GLU A 159 5.06 -5.10 -11.97
N ILE A 160 4.66 -4.77 -10.76
CA ILE A 160 3.24 -4.58 -10.38
C ILE A 160 3.11 -3.28 -9.59
N ASN A 161 2.10 -2.48 -9.96
CA ASN A 161 1.65 -1.33 -9.18
C ASN A 161 0.16 -1.49 -8.88
N ILE A 162 -0.20 -1.51 -7.58
CA ILE A 162 -1.56 -1.71 -7.11
C ILE A 162 -2.07 -0.45 -6.44
N ASN A 163 -3.18 0.06 -6.95
CA ASN A 163 -3.96 1.11 -6.33
C ASN A 163 -5.39 0.58 -6.16
N LEU A 164 -5.67 0.00 -5.00
CA LEU A 164 -6.96 -0.58 -4.65
C LEU A 164 -7.40 -0.06 -3.31
N THR A 165 -8.54 0.61 -3.29
CA THR A 165 -9.18 1.05 -2.06
C THR A 165 -10.10 -0.06 -1.55
N ASN A 166 -9.88 -0.41 -0.33
CA ASN A 166 -10.46 -1.37 0.62
C ASN A 166 -11.80 -2.05 0.24
N GLU A 167 -11.85 -3.28 0.44
CA GLU A 167 -12.87 -4.29 0.75
C GLU A 167 -12.23 -5.68 0.59
N CYS A 168 -10.95 -5.72 0.18
CA CYS A 168 -10.23 -6.98 0.03
C CYS A 168 -10.02 -7.62 1.41
N ILE A 169 -10.61 -8.79 1.60
CA ILE A 169 -10.50 -9.58 2.84
C ILE A 169 -9.50 -10.73 2.73
N ASN A 170 -9.06 -11.05 1.50
CA ASN A 170 -8.22 -12.21 1.24
C ASN A 170 -7.22 -11.96 0.12
N THR A 171 -5.94 -12.12 0.42
CA THR A 171 -4.82 -11.97 -0.53
C THR A 171 -3.98 -13.25 -0.64
N ASN A 172 -4.50 -14.40 -0.18
CA ASN A 172 -3.77 -15.65 -0.25
C ASN A 172 -3.37 -15.97 -1.69
N TYR A 173 -2.14 -16.43 -1.89
CA TYR A 173 -1.54 -16.76 -3.19
C TYR A 173 -1.53 -15.62 -4.22
N MET A 174 -1.79 -14.35 -3.82
CA MET A 174 -2.01 -13.26 -4.78
C MET A 174 -0.89 -13.13 -5.81
N PHE A 175 0.38 -13.26 -5.41
CA PHE A 175 1.55 -13.19 -6.28
C PHE A 175 2.35 -14.50 -6.30
N SER A 176 1.77 -15.59 -5.78
CA SER A 176 2.47 -16.86 -5.67
C SER A 176 2.99 -17.34 -7.01
N ALA A 177 4.28 -17.74 -7.07
CA ALA A 177 5.00 -18.16 -8.26
C ALA A 177 5.07 -17.12 -9.41
N CYS A 178 4.99 -15.83 -9.11
CA CYS A 178 5.39 -14.75 -10.02
C CYS A 178 6.92 -14.71 -10.13
N SER A 179 7.52 -15.71 -10.77
CA SER A 179 8.97 -15.96 -10.70
C SER A 179 9.84 -14.88 -11.34
N SER A 180 9.30 -14.06 -12.26
CA SER A 180 10.02 -12.94 -12.88
C SER A 180 9.75 -11.58 -12.23
N LEU A 181 8.91 -11.53 -11.18
CA LEU A 181 8.56 -10.29 -10.49
C LEU A 181 9.81 -9.71 -9.81
N LYS A 182 10.21 -8.50 -10.21
CA LYS A 182 11.38 -7.77 -9.70
C LYS A 182 11.01 -6.67 -8.74
N SER A 183 9.87 -5.99 -8.98
CA SER A 183 9.40 -4.90 -8.13
C SER A 183 7.89 -4.91 -8.00
N ILE A 184 7.43 -4.46 -6.84
CA ILE A 184 6.02 -4.30 -6.53
C ILE A 184 5.80 -3.00 -5.75
N ASN A 185 4.81 -2.22 -6.17
CA ASN A 185 4.33 -1.05 -5.43
C ASN A 185 2.92 -1.34 -4.90
N ILE A 186 2.79 -1.36 -3.59
CA ILE A 186 1.55 -1.60 -2.84
C ILE A 186 1.19 -0.47 -1.88
N GLU A 187 1.80 0.73 -2.04
CA GLU A 187 1.56 1.88 -1.16
C GLU A 187 0.09 2.30 -1.09
N GLN A 188 -0.62 2.15 -2.19
CA GLN A 188 -2.04 2.50 -2.32
C GLN A 188 -2.96 1.27 -2.24
N PHE A 189 -2.44 0.14 -1.74
CA PHE A 189 -3.24 -1.06 -1.50
C PHE A 189 -3.70 -1.10 -0.05
N ASP A 190 -4.97 -0.81 0.19
CA ASP A 190 -5.53 -0.90 1.54
C ASP A 190 -5.79 -2.36 1.94
N THR A 191 -4.98 -2.86 2.86
CA THR A 191 -5.07 -4.23 3.37
C THR A 191 -5.69 -4.32 4.77
N SER A 192 -6.34 -3.25 5.26
CA SER A 192 -6.86 -3.16 6.64
C SER A 192 -7.90 -4.23 7.00
N LEU A 193 -8.61 -4.78 6.00
CA LEU A 193 -9.60 -5.83 6.19
C LEU A 193 -9.08 -7.24 5.86
N VAL A 194 -7.83 -7.36 5.41
CA VAL A 194 -7.25 -8.66 5.00
C VAL A 194 -7.03 -9.55 6.22
N GLN A 195 -7.59 -10.75 6.17
CA GLN A 195 -7.48 -11.77 7.22
C GLN A 195 -6.49 -12.88 6.86
N ASN A 196 -6.26 -13.12 5.57
CA ASN A 196 -5.41 -14.20 5.09
C ASN A 196 -4.40 -13.70 4.05
N MET A 197 -3.10 -13.86 4.39
CA MET A 197 -1.94 -13.54 3.54
C MET A 197 -1.10 -14.79 3.22
N GLU A 198 -1.70 -15.99 3.35
CA GLU A 198 -1.02 -17.25 3.04
C GLU A 198 -0.42 -17.24 1.65
N GLU A 199 0.86 -17.61 1.53
CA GLU A 199 1.63 -17.71 0.29
C GLU A 199 1.57 -16.44 -0.62
N MET A 200 1.28 -15.27 -0.07
CA MET A 200 1.08 -14.05 -0.86
C MET A 200 2.23 -13.78 -1.84
N PHE A 201 3.48 -13.98 -1.43
CA PHE A 201 4.69 -13.78 -2.24
C PHE A 201 5.50 -15.08 -2.46
N SER A 202 4.92 -16.23 -2.14
CA SER A 202 5.64 -17.50 -2.26
C SER A 202 6.16 -17.72 -3.67
N GLY A 203 7.44 -18.09 -3.81
CA GLY A 203 8.07 -18.36 -5.11
C GLY A 203 8.31 -17.13 -6.00
N CYS A 204 8.28 -15.92 -5.47
CA CYS A 204 8.71 -14.70 -6.17
C CYS A 204 10.25 -14.67 -6.26
N ASN A 205 10.81 -15.51 -7.11
CA ASN A 205 12.25 -15.79 -7.12
C ASN A 205 13.14 -14.63 -7.57
N SER A 206 12.61 -13.66 -8.35
CA SER A 206 13.40 -12.55 -8.89
C SER A 206 13.37 -11.30 -8.02
N ILE A 207 12.53 -11.26 -6.98
CA ILE A 207 12.41 -10.10 -6.12
C ILE A 207 13.58 -10.06 -5.13
N GLU A 208 14.25 -8.91 -5.06
CA GLU A 208 15.39 -8.69 -4.16
C GLU A 208 15.02 -7.91 -2.91
N TYR A 209 14.04 -7.01 -3.03
CA TYR A 209 13.56 -6.13 -1.97
C TYR A 209 12.04 -5.94 -2.10
N ILE A 210 11.34 -5.88 -0.97
CA ILE A 210 9.91 -5.59 -0.90
C ILE A 210 9.68 -4.52 0.16
N GLU A 211 9.01 -3.42 -0.23
CA GLU A 211 8.56 -2.39 0.70
C GLU A 211 7.20 -2.77 1.27
N LEU A 212 7.14 -3.03 2.58
CA LEU A 212 5.93 -3.49 3.28
C LEU A 212 5.33 -2.44 4.22
N ASN A 213 5.90 -1.24 4.28
CA ASN A 213 5.54 -0.22 5.26
C ASN A 213 4.08 0.24 5.17
N SER A 214 3.44 0.08 4.01
CA SER A 214 2.03 0.41 3.78
C SER A 214 1.05 -0.73 4.12
N LEU A 215 1.54 -1.97 4.30
CA LEU A 215 0.67 -3.09 4.64
C LEU A 215 0.09 -2.94 6.04
N LYS A 216 -1.22 -2.97 6.13
CA LYS A 216 -1.97 -3.05 7.38
C LYS A 216 -2.30 -4.50 7.65
N THR A 217 -1.74 -5.05 8.73
CA THR A 217 -1.88 -6.48 9.05
C THR A 217 -2.65 -6.73 10.35
N ASN A 218 -3.27 -5.70 10.91
CA ASN A 218 -4.01 -5.73 12.18
C ASN A 218 -5.23 -6.67 12.20
N SER A 219 -5.65 -7.22 11.07
CA SER A 219 -6.75 -8.20 10.97
C SER A 219 -6.25 -9.58 10.51
N VAL A 220 -4.94 -9.73 10.21
CA VAL A 220 -4.38 -10.96 9.63
C VAL A 220 -4.24 -12.04 10.68
N THR A 221 -4.74 -13.23 10.36
CA THR A 221 -4.64 -14.42 11.22
C THR A 221 -3.70 -15.50 10.65
N ASN A 222 -3.44 -15.46 9.34
CA ASN A 222 -2.63 -16.47 8.65
C ASN A 222 -1.58 -15.82 7.73
N MET A 223 -0.29 -16.08 8.03
CA MET A 223 0.88 -15.66 7.23
C MET A 223 1.73 -16.86 6.79
N ARG A 224 1.12 -18.07 6.77
CA ARG A 224 1.79 -19.30 6.35
C ARG A 224 2.44 -19.11 4.99
N ARG A 225 3.74 -19.46 4.87
CA ARG A 225 4.52 -19.42 3.62
C ARG A 225 4.52 -18.08 2.89
N MET A 226 4.27 -16.97 3.58
CA MET A 226 4.09 -15.66 2.92
C MET A 226 5.26 -15.30 1.98
N PHE A 227 6.50 -15.63 2.34
CA PHE A 227 7.71 -15.38 1.55
C PHE A 227 8.46 -16.67 1.17
N ASN A 228 7.81 -17.83 1.32
CA ASN A 228 8.44 -19.11 1.03
C ASN A 228 9.04 -19.14 -0.38
N GLY A 229 10.30 -19.56 -0.51
CA GLY A 229 10.97 -19.68 -1.80
C GLY A 229 11.29 -18.34 -2.48
N CYS A 230 11.29 -17.21 -1.78
CA CYS A 230 11.80 -15.95 -2.29
C CYS A 230 13.34 -15.98 -2.33
N LYS A 231 13.91 -16.78 -3.25
CA LYS A 231 15.33 -17.18 -3.24
C LYS A 231 16.31 -16.02 -3.35
N ASN A 232 15.95 -14.92 -4.03
CA ASN A 232 16.81 -13.76 -4.23
C ASN A 232 16.54 -12.61 -3.26
N LEU A 233 15.56 -12.73 -2.37
CA LEU A 233 15.23 -11.70 -1.37
C LEU A 233 16.45 -11.50 -0.44
N LYS A 234 16.96 -10.25 -0.36
CA LYS A 234 18.21 -9.93 0.34
C LYS A 234 18.01 -9.43 1.76
N SER A 235 16.96 -8.63 1.96
CA SER A 235 16.58 -8.12 3.28
C SER A 235 15.08 -7.88 3.34
N LEU A 236 14.54 -7.88 4.54
CA LEU A 236 13.12 -7.62 4.79
C LEU A 236 12.94 -6.84 6.07
N ASP A 237 12.16 -5.76 5.99
CA ASP A 237 11.80 -4.94 7.13
C ASP A 237 10.33 -5.19 7.49
N LEU A 238 10.11 -5.74 8.68
CA LEU A 238 8.81 -6.16 9.19
C LEU A 238 8.36 -5.35 10.41
N HIS A 239 9.09 -4.29 10.77
CA HIS A 239 8.85 -3.55 12.01
C HIS A 239 7.44 -2.93 12.10
N ASN A 240 6.78 -2.72 10.97
CA ASN A 240 5.42 -2.17 10.88
C ASN A 240 4.31 -3.24 10.79
N LEU A 241 4.66 -4.53 10.69
CA LEU A 241 3.65 -5.57 10.60
C LEU A 241 3.07 -5.90 11.98
N ASP A 242 1.80 -5.59 12.18
CA ASP A 242 1.04 -6.02 13.35
C ASP A 242 0.70 -7.51 13.23
N THR A 243 1.27 -8.33 14.10
CA THR A 243 1.05 -9.78 14.11
C THR A 243 0.23 -10.24 15.32
N THR A 244 -0.42 -9.31 16.02
CA THR A 244 -1.17 -9.59 17.26
C THR A 244 -2.21 -10.71 17.10
N TYR A 245 -2.85 -10.83 15.94
CA TYR A 245 -3.87 -11.86 15.70
C TYR A 245 -3.38 -13.02 14.86
N VAL A 246 -2.09 -13.05 14.48
CA VAL A 246 -1.53 -14.13 13.65
C VAL A 246 -1.38 -15.39 14.49
N THR A 247 -1.94 -16.49 13.99
CA THR A 247 -1.85 -17.82 14.63
C THR A 247 -0.95 -18.78 13.86
N ASN A 248 -0.69 -18.53 12.58
CA ASN A 248 0.09 -19.43 11.73
C ASN A 248 1.15 -18.65 10.93
N MET A 249 2.44 -18.97 11.20
CA MET A 249 3.63 -18.48 10.50
C MET A 249 4.49 -19.64 9.97
N GLU A 250 3.91 -20.84 9.79
CA GLU A 250 4.60 -22.02 9.26
C GLU A 250 5.31 -21.67 7.95
N GLU A 251 6.60 -22.00 7.86
CA GLU A 251 7.42 -21.82 6.67
C GLU A 251 7.44 -20.38 6.09
N MET A 252 7.19 -19.36 6.93
CA MET A 252 7.02 -17.97 6.44
C MET A 252 8.18 -17.49 5.59
N PHE A 253 9.43 -17.83 5.95
CA PHE A 253 10.66 -17.46 5.23
C PHE A 253 11.42 -18.69 4.71
N ASN A 254 10.77 -19.85 4.65
CA ASN A 254 11.40 -21.08 4.20
C ASN A 254 11.99 -20.91 2.80
N GLU A 255 13.22 -21.43 2.56
CA GLU A 255 13.95 -21.33 1.29
C GLU A 255 14.22 -19.88 0.81
N CYS A 256 14.27 -18.88 1.70
CA CYS A 256 14.78 -17.54 1.42
C CYS A 256 16.32 -17.55 1.43
N ASN A 257 16.93 -18.23 0.45
CA ASN A 257 18.36 -18.60 0.48
C ASN A 257 19.31 -17.38 0.55
N SER A 258 18.94 -16.23 -0.03
CA SER A 258 19.80 -15.03 -0.12
C SER A 258 19.57 -14.01 0.99
N ILE A 259 18.58 -14.22 1.87
CA ILE A 259 18.22 -13.25 2.90
C ILE A 259 19.35 -13.14 3.93
N LYS A 260 19.81 -11.92 4.18
CA LYS A 260 20.92 -11.60 5.09
C LYS A 260 20.45 -10.96 6.38
N GLU A 261 19.32 -10.26 6.31
CA GLU A 261 18.76 -9.48 7.41
C GLU A 261 17.24 -9.50 7.38
N ILE A 262 16.63 -9.73 8.54
CA ILE A 262 15.19 -9.52 8.80
C ILE A 262 15.08 -8.63 10.03
N LYS A 263 14.39 -7.50 9.88
CA LYS A 263 14.15 -6.54 10.97
C LYS A 263 12.74 -6.68 11.49
N PHE A 264 12.60 -7.01 12.77
CA PHE A 264 11.31 -7.13 13.46
C PHE A 264 10.96 -5.89 14.29
N ASN A 265 11.94 -5.02 14.60
CA ASN A 265 11.79 -3.84 15.45
C ASN A 265 12.58 -2.66 14.90
N GLU A 266 12.10 -1.43 15.16
CA GLU A 266 12.83 -0.19 14.79
C GLU A 266 14.18 -0.05 15.50
N ASN A 267 14.31 -0.57 16.73
CA ASN A 267 15.53 -0.46 17.53
C ASN A 267 15.73 -1.69 18.40
N SER A 268 16.87 -2.37 18.25
CA SER A 268 17.35 -3.46 19.10
C SER A 268 17.62 -3.07 20.57
N ASN A 269 17.37 -1.80 20.96
CA ASN A 269 17.62 -1.26 22.31
C ASN A 269 16.36 -1.11 23.17
N PHE A 270 15.19 -1.61 22.74
CA PHE A 270 13.99 -1.57 23.58
C PHE A 270 14.09 -2.61 24.71
N LYS A 271 14.67 -2.22 25.82
CA LYS A 271 14.47 -2.91 27.11
C LYS A 271 12.99 -2.80 27.47
N PHE A 272 12.39 -3.95 27.81
CA PHE A 272 11.04 -4.10 28.36
C PHE A 272 10.68 -2.98 29.35
N GLN A 273 10.04 -1.92 28.91
CA GLN A 273 9.39 -0.95 29.77
C GLN A 273 7.95 -0.77 29.30
N SER A 274 7.05 -1.40 30.04
CA SER A 274 5.58 -1.39 29.88
C SER A 274 5.08 -2.04 28.56
N ARG A 275 3.93 -2.71 28.61
CA ARG A 275 3.20 -3.33 27.47
C ARG A 275 2.87 -2.30 26.37
N LYS A 276 3.91 -1.70 25.78
CA LYS A 276 3.79 -0.85 24.62
C LYS A 276 3.72 -1.79 23.41
N PHE A 277 2.77 -1.57 22.55
CA PHE A 277 2.53 -2.24 21.29
C PHE A 277 3.84 -2.70 20.63
N ILE A 278 4.02 -4.00 20.48
CA ILE A 278 5.12 -4.62 19.75
C ILE A 278 4.49 -5.07 18.43
N PRO A 279 4.80 -4.42 17.29
CA PRO A 279 4.14 -4.75 16.03
C PRO A 279 4.34 -6.22 15.67
N PHE A 280 5.57 -6.72 15.67
CA PHE A 280 5.85 -8.12 15.40
C PHE A 280 5.93 -8.93 16.71
N ASP A 281 4.82 -9.54 17.07
CA ASP A 281 4.64 -10.36 18.28
C ASP A 281 4.24 -11.78 17.87
N THR A 282 4.79 -12.78 18.53
CA THR A 282 4.45 -14.19 18.30
C THR A 282 3.62 -14.83 19.42
N TYR A 283 3.08 -14.03 20.33
CA TYR A 283 2.33 -14.52 21.49
C TYR A 283 1.15 -15.43 21.13
N ASN A 284 0.44 -15.13 20.06
CA ASN A 284 -0.71 -15.92 19.61
C ASN A 284 -0.36 -16.94 18.51
N VAL A 285 0.92 -17.02 18.10
CA VAL A 285 1.32 -17.94 17.02
C VAL A 285 1.42 -19.36 17.55
N VAL A 286 0.61 -20.23 16.98
CA VAL A 286 0.56 -21.65 17.34
C VAL A 286 1.50 -22.50 16.50
N ASN A 287 1.78 -22.05 15.25
CA ASN A 287 2.62 -22.80 14.32
C ASN A 287 3.68 -21.91 13.68
N MET A 288 4.95 -22.19 13.99
CA MET A 288 6.15 -21.56 13.39
C MET A 288 7.11 -22.61 12.79
N TYR A 289 6.60 -23.81 12.47
CA TYR A 289 7.41 -24.89 11.94
C TYR A 289 8.18 -24.44 10.70
N HIS A 290 9.49 -24.69 10.67
CA HIS A 290 10.39 -24.36 9.57
C HIS A 290 10.42 -22.87 9.15
N ILE A 291 10.10 -21.94 10.06
CA ILE A 291 9.97 -20.50 9.74
C ILE A 291 11.21 -19.93 9.03
N PHE A 292 12.43 -20.36 9.37
CA PHE A 292 13.71 -19.94 8.75
C PHE A 292 14.48 -21.07 8.07
N PHE A 293 13.83 -22.21 7.80
CA PHE A 293 14.51 -23.33 7.15
C PHE A 293 15.00 -22.90 5.76
N GLY A 294 16.25 -23.22 5.39
CA GLY A 294 16.83 -22.85 4.10
C GLY A 294 17.26 -21.39 3.97
N CYS A 295 17.21 -20.56 5.03
CA CYS A 295 17.74 -19.18 5.03
C CYS A 295 19.27 -19.20 5.13
N ASN A 296 19.97 -19.75 4.12
CA ASN A 296 21.39 -20.08 4.20
C ASN A 296 22.32 -18.86 4.34
N SER A 297 21.89 -17.67 3.94
CA SER A 297 22.66 -16.43 4.04
C SER A 297 22.42 -15.65 5.33
N LEU A 298 21.45 -16.05 6.15
CA LEU A 298 21.10 -15.39 7.41
C LEU A 298 22.10 -15.80 8.49
N LYS A 299 22.92 -14.84 8.95
CA LYS A 299 23.99 -15.15 9.94
C LYS A 299 23.51 -15.02 11.37
N SER A 300 22.60 -14.12 11.62
CA SER A 300 22.01 -13.86 12.94
C SER A 300 20.62 -13.26 12.77
N ILE A 301 19.79 -13.44 13.76
CA ILE A 301 18.45 -12.89 13.81
C ILE A 301 18.10 -12.56 15.25
N ASP A 302 17.49 -11.40 15.47
CA ASP A 302 16.96 -11.02 16.77
C ASP A 302 15.54 -11.59 16.94
N VAL A 303 15.43 -12.62 17.77
CA VAL A 303 14.15 -13.26 18.13
C VAL A 303 13.73 -12.93 19.55
N SER A 304 14.22 -11.83 20.12
CA SER A 304 13.90 -11.42 21.50
C SER A 304 12.41 -11.22 21.76
N ASN A 305 11.63 -10.96 20.72
CA ASN A 305 10.17 -10.82 20.77
C ASN A 305 9.41 -12.11 20.48
N PHE A 306 10.11 -13.21 20.20
CA PHE A 306 9.45 -14.48 19.93
C PHE A 306 9.11 -15.17 21.24
N VAL A 307 7.84 -15.50 21.42
CA VAL A 307 7.36 -16.35 22.51
C VAL A 307 7.45 -17.79 22.01
N LEU A 308 8.28 -18.58 22.67
CA LEU A 308 8.45 -20.01 22.37
C LEU A 308 7.75 -20.78 23.48
N TYR A 309 6.76 -21.61 23.13
CA TYR A 309 6.07 -22.51 24.02
C TYR A 309 6.61 -23.91 23.93
#